data_664565f7f4a9d3fbbe7be425e196edcf
#
_entry.id   664565f7f4a9d3fbbe7be425e196edcf
#
_cell.length_a   1.000
_cell.length_b   1.000
_cell.length_c   1.000
_cell.angle_alpha   90.00
_cell.angle_beta   90.00
_cell.angle_gamma   90.00
#
_symmetry.space_group_name_H-M   'P 1'
#
loop_
_entity.id
_entity.type
_entity.pdbx_description
1 polymer ?
#
loop_
_entity_poly.entity_id
_entity_poly.type
_entity_poly.pdbx_seq_one_letter_code
_entity_poly.pdbx_strand_id
1 'polypeptide(L)'
;MEPQTSAVGFPDYWEARARRFAADGAGLAAVCSFGMPYFYNRTIDLCQRLALQRWLQVRPGTRVLDVGCGVGRWSRVLARRGAAVTGIDLSRTMIAEAQRRTNGAPLRGQCRFLVQDLAALEAGDKYDLVLSVTVLQHILDAEALRAALQRMVQHLDRDGAMVLLEAAPQHPVGTCDSAIFRARARSSYLRLFSECGLEVRAITGVDPAPFRTWLLPHLPQLPSPARLAALAAVTALSLPIDVPFGRLMVERSWHAVFVLGHSRNAHAH
;
A
#
# COMPACT_ATOMS: atom_id res chain seq x y z
N MET A 1 11.85 -16.08 -9.13
CA MET A 1 13.19 -15.65 -9.58
C MET A 1 13.01 -14.24 -10.11
N GLU A 2 13.31 -13.23 -9.29
CA GLU A 2 13.33 -11.83 -9.75
C GLU A 2 14.45 -11.71 -10.79
N PRO A 3 14.24 -11.01 -11.90
CA PRO A 3 15.33 -10.70 -12.80
C PRO A 3 16.38 -9.91 -12.02
N GLN A 4 17.65 -10.28 -12.16
CA GLN A 4 18.77 -9.49 -11.64
C GLN A 4 18.65 -8.09 -12.23
N THR A 5 18.27 -7.13 -11.38
CA THR A 5 18.03 -5.74 -11.74
C THR A 5 19.34 -4.96 -11.80
N SER A 6 20.22 -5.36 -12.72
CA SER A 6 21.26 -4.44 -13.18
C SER A 6 20.66 -3.60 -14.32
N ALA A 7 20.41 -2.32 -14.08
CA ALA A 7 20.12 -1.24 -15.05
C ALA A 7 18.65 -0.93 -15.42
N VAL A 8 17.61 -1.45 -14.75
CA VAL A 8 16.25 -0.96 -14.99
C VAL A 8 15.93 0.15 -13.98
N GLY A 9 15.60 1.36 -14.45
CA GLY A 9 15.19 2.47 -13.59
C GLY A 9 13.93 2.13 -12.80
N PHE A 10 13.74 2.73 -11.64
CA PHE A 10 12.59 2.47 -10.76
C PHE A 10 11.22 2.63 -11.46
N PRO A 11 10.98 3.67 -12.30
CA PRO A 11 9.74 3.78 -13.09
C PRO A 11 9.56 2.64 -14.08
N ASP A 12 10.63 2.19 -14.74
CA ASP A 12 10.59 1.12 -15.75
C ASP A 12 10.23 -0.23 -15.13
N TYR A 13 10.67 -0.48 -13.89
CA TYR A 13 10.28 -1.69 -13.15
C TYR A 13 8.75 -1.76 -12.96
N TRP A 14 8.13 -0.66 -12.50
CA TRP A 14 6.69 -0.61 -12.26
C TRP A 14 5.89 -0.69 -13.55
N GLU A 15 6.37 -0.06 -14.62
CA GLU A 15 5.74 -0.15 -15.93
C GLU A 15 5.81 -1.58 -16.50
N ALA A 16 6.96 -2.25 -16.40
CA ALA A 16 7.12 -3.64 -16.82
C ALA A 16 6.24 -4.59 -16.01
N ARG A 17 6.15 -4.41 -14.70
CA ARG A 17 5.25 -5.14 -13.80
C ARG A 17 3.78 -4.95 -14.19
N ALA A 18 3.39 -3.71 -14.48
CA ALA A 18 2.04 -3.36 -14.90
C ALA A 18 1.67 -4.05 -16.21
N ARG A 19 2.52 -3.97 -17.22
CA ARG A 19 2.30 -4.63 -18.52
C ARG A 19 2.07 -6.12 -18.40
N ARG A 20 2.75 -6.77 -17.46
CA ARG A 20 2.65 -8.21 -17.26
C ARG A 20 1.42 -8.65 -16.49
N PHE A 21 0.96 -7.88 -15.49
CA PHE A 21 -0.01 -8.37 -14.51
C PHE A 21 -1.22 -7.45 -14.26
N ALA A 22 -1.24 -6.20 -14.75
CA ALA A 22 -2.31 -5.28 -14.42
C ALA A 22 -3.66 -5.73 -14.98
N ALA A 23 -3.69 -6.33 -16.17
CA ALA A 23 -4.90 -6.81 -16.82
C ALA A 23 -5.38 -8.16 -16.27
N ASP A 24 -4.52 -8.95 -15.58
CA ASP A 24 -4.84 -10.30 -15.12
C ASP A 24 -5.85 -10.29 -13.96
N GLY A 25 -6.96 -10.99 -14.10
CA GLY A 25 -7.98 -11.15 -13.06
C GLY A 25 -8.36 -9.81 -12.42
N ALA A 26 -8.15 -9.68 -11.11
CA ALA A 26 -8.38 -8.45 -10.35
C ALA A 26 -7.18 -7.48 -10.34
N GLY A 27 -6.10 -7.75 -11.07
CA GLY A 27 -4.85 -6.99 -11.07
C GLY A 27 -4.03 -7.15 -9.79
N LEU A 28 -4.35 -8.13 -8.94
CA LEU A 28 -3.71 -8.27 -7.62
C LEU A 28 -2.23 -8.63 -7.71
N ALA A 29 -1.81 -9.37 -8.73
CA ALA A 29 -0.40 -9.70 -8.94
C ALA A 29 0.44 -8.46 -9.28
N ALA A 30 -0.18 -7.41 -9.82
CA ALA A 30 0.49 -6.14 -10.08
C ALA A 30 0.63 -5.27 -8.81
N VAL A 31 -0.35 -5.30 -7.89
CA VAL A 31 -0.45 -4.37 -6.75
C VAL A 31 -0.23 -5.00 -5.37
N CYS A 32 -0.18 -6.33 -5.27
CA CYS A 32 0.11 -7.05 -4.03
C CYS A 32 1.49 -7.70 -4.11
N SER A 33 1.58 -9.03 -4.22
CA SER A 33 2.85 -9.74 -4.27
C SER A 33 3.15 -10.24 -5.68
N PHE A 34 4.25 -9.74 -6.23
CA PHE A 34 4.70 -10.02 -7.59
C PHE A 34 4.95 -11.52 -7.81
N GLY A 35 4.42 -12.04 -8.92
CA GLY A 35 4.66 -13.44 -9.32
C GLY A 35 4.04 -14.51 -8.42
N MET A 36 3.34 -14.12 -7.35
CA MET A 36 2.69 -15.06 -6.46
C MET A 36 1.33 -15.50 -7.01
N PRO A 37 0.88 -16.73 -6.68
CA PRO A 37 -0.39 -17.26 -7.15
C PRO A 37 -1.59 -16.41 -6.76
N TYR A 38 -2.68 -16.51 -7.51
CA TYR A 38 -3.90 -15.73 -7.29
C TYR A 38 -4.45 -15.90 -5.87
N PHE A 39 -4.51 -17.11 -5.33
CA PHE A 39 -5.04 -17.35 -3.97
C PHE A 39 -4.23 -16.61 -2.90
N TYR A 40 -2.91 -16.57 -3.05
CA TYR A 40 -2.03 -15.84 -2.13
C TYR A 40 -2.29 -14.33 -2.16
N ASN A 41 -2.37 -13.75 -3.37
CA ASN A 41 -2.69 -12.34 -3.54
C ASN A 41 -4.11 -11.99 -3.06
N ARG A 42 -5.08 -12.90 -3.18
CA ARG A 42 -6.43 -12.75 -2.62
C ARG A 42 -6.41 -12.71 -1.09
N THR A 43 -5.58 -13.52 -0.45
CA THR A 43 -5.41 -13.48 1.01
C THR A 43 -4.81 -12.15 1.47
N ILE A 44 -3.78 -11.65 0.77
CA ILE A 44 -3.22 -10.31 1.05
C ILE A 44 -4.32 -9.24 0.91
N ASP A 45 -5.07 -9.25 -0.19
CA ASP A 45 -6.17 -8.30 -0.40
C ASP A 45 -7.22 -8.35 0.72
N LEU A 46 -7.57 -9.57 1.17
CA LEU A 46 -8.51 -9.75 2.29
C LEU A 46 -7.97 -9.15 3.59
N CYS A 47 -6.75 -9.46 3.98
CA CYS A 47 -6.13 -8.93 5.20
C CYS A 47 -6.03 -7.40 5.16
N GLN A 48 -5.61 -6.83 4.02
CA GLN A 48 -5.57 -5.38 3.83
C GLN A 48 -6.96 -4.75 3.95
N ARG A 49 -8.00 -5.35 3.36
CA ARG A 49 -9.40 -4.88 3.47
C ARG A 49 -9.88 -4.87 4.90
N LEU A 50 -9.62 -5.94 5.64
CA LEU A 50 -10.01 -6.05 7.05
C LEU A 50 -9.30 -4.99 7.92
N ALA A 51 -8.02 -4.74 7.67
CA ALA A 51 -7.25 -3.74 8.40
C ALA A 51 -7.69 -2.30 8.10
N LEU A 52 -8.00 -2.02 6.82
CA LEU A 52 -8.30 -0.68 6.34
C LEU A 52 -9.79 -0.29 6.48
N GLN A 53 -10.73 -1.26 6.50
CA GLN A 53 -12.17 -0.98 6.35
C GLN A 53 -12.73 0.04 7.36
N ARG A 54 -12.23 0.08 8.60
CA ARG A 54 -12.71 1.03 9.63
C ARG A 54 -12.17 2.46 9.40
N TRP A 55 -11.04 2.58 8.72
CA TRP A 55 -10.36 3.84 8.48
C TRP A 55 -10.75 4.51 7.16
N LEU A 56 -11.30 3.72 6.23
CA LEU A 56 -11.76 4.18 4.94
C LEU A 56 -13.28 4.48 4.94
N GLN A 57 -13.81 4.96 6.07
CA GLN A 57 -15.21 5.41 6.17
C GLN A 57 -15.30 6.82 5.58
N VAL A 58 -15.82 6.91 4.34
CA VAL A 58 -16.00 8.18 3.64
C VAL A 58 -17.49 8.50 3.50
N ARG A 59 -17.81 9.80 3.44
CA ARG A 59 -19.13 10.33 3.15
C ARG A 59 -19.21 10.71 1.66
N PRO A 60 -20.41 10.82 1.08
CA PRO A 60 -20.54 11.41 -0.25
C PRO A 60 -19.87 12.79 -0.31
N GLY A 61 -19.05 12.99 -1.35
CA GLY A 61 -18.29 14.21 -1.56
C GLY A 61 -16.93 14.28 -0.86
N THR A 62 -16.57 13.31 0.02
CA THR A 62 -15.22 13.26 0.60
C THR A 62 -14.17 13.24 -0.50
N ARG A 63 -13.23 14.20 -0.46
CA ARG A 63 -12.13 14.31 -1.43
C ARG A 63 -10.99 13.40 -0.99
N VAL A 64 -10.57 12.50 -1.86
CA VAL A 64 -9.53 11.51 -1.56
C VAL A 64 -8.40 11.58 -2.58
N LEU A 65 -7.15 11.63 -2.09
CA LEU A 65 -5.95 11.37 -2.87
C LEU A 65 -5.49 9.93 -2.59
N ASP A 66 -5.49 9.08 -3.63
CA ASP A 66 -5.00 7.70 -3.59
C ASP A 66 -3.63 7.65 -4.25
N VAL A 67 -2.57 7.64 -3.43
CA VAL A 67 -1.17 7.71 -3.85
C VAL A 67 -0.66 6.30 -4.17
N GLY A 68 -0.11 6.12 -5.39
CA GLY A 68 0.26 4.80 -5.90
C GLY A 68 -0.98 3.92 -6.09
N CYS A 69 -2.01 4.46 -6.74
CA CYS A 69 -3.34 3.83 -6.85
C CYS A 69 -3.33 2.51 -7.63
N GLY A 70 -2.25 2.22 -8.38
CA GLY A 70 -2.13 1.04 -9.23
C GLY A 70 -3.32 0.90 -10.18
N VAL A 71 -3.93 -0.27 -10.22
CA VAL A 71 -5.13 -0.55 -11.04
C VAL A 71 -6.42 0.06 -10.46
N GLY A 72 -6.34 1.05 -9.57
CA GLY A 72 -7.48 1.76 -8.98
C GLY A 72 -8.32 0.93 -8.01
N ARG A 73 -7.71 -0.06 -7.34
CA ARG A 73 -8.42 -0.98 -6.44
C ARG A 73 -9.12 -0.24 -5.29
N TRP A 74 -8.40 0.59 -4.57
CA TRP A 74 -8.91 1.36 -3.43
C TRP A 74 -9.73 2.57 -3.89
N SER A 75 -9.30 3.23 -4.96
CA SER A 75 -10.06 4.33 -5.56
C SER A 75 -11.50 3.93 -5.84
N ARG A 76 -11.73 2.76 -6.49
CA ARG A 76 -13.09 2.25 -6.75
C ARG A 76 -13.85 1.88 -5.47
N VAL A 77 -13.19 1.36 -4.45
CA VAL A 77 -13.83 1.05 -3.15
C VAL A 77 -14.39 2.33 -2.52
N LEU A 78 -13.60 3.40 -2.53
CA LEU A 78 -13.98 4.70 -1.97
C LEU A 78 -15.05 5.40 -2.80
N ALA A 79 -14.91 5.38 -4.13
CA ALA A 79 -15.91 5.97 -5.02
C ALA A 79 -17.27 5.26 -4.98
N ARG A 80 -17.31 3.93 -4.76
CA ARG A 80 -18.58 3.23 -4.48
C ARG A 80 -19.29 3.72 -3.23
N ARG A 81 -18.57 4.30 -2.28
CA ARG A 81 -19.09 4.91 -1.05
C ARG A 81 -19.42 6.39 -1.22
N GLY A 82 -19.20 6.96 -2.41
CA GLY A 82 -19.54 8.34 -2.75
C GLY A 82 -18.39 9.34 -2.71
N ALA A 83 -17.15 8.89 -2.50
CA ALA A 83 -15.99 9.79 -2.51
C ALA A 83 -15.66 10.31 -3.91
N ALA A 84 -15.09 11.52 -3.97
CA ALA A 84 -14.41 12.08 -5.12
C ALA A 84 -12.91 11.74 -5.01
N VAL A 85 -12.44 10.78 -5.81
CA VAL A 85 -11.10 10.21 -5.70
C VAL A 85 -10.22 10.70 -6.84
N THR A 86 -9.05 11.24 -6.51
CA THR A 86 -7.93 11.45 -7.43
C THR A 86 -6.89 10.37 -7.14
N GLY A 87 -6.70 9.44 -8.08
CA GLY A 87 -5.68 8.41 -8.01
C GLY A 87 -4.46 8.80 -8.83
N ILE A 88 -3.27 8.70 -8.25
CA ILE A 88 -2.00 8.94 -8.94
C ILE A 88 -1.14 7.68 -8.94
N ASP A 89 -0.43 7.42 -10.05
CA ASP A 89 0.54 6.34 -10.16
C ASP A 89 1.60 6.70 -11.20
N LEU A 90 2.83 6.21 -11.03
CA LEU A 90 3.94 6.39 -11.98
C LEU A 90 3.70 5.70 -13.32
N SER A 91 3.02 4.53 -13.29
CA SER A 91 2.86 3.66 -14.45
C SER A 91 1.68 4.07 -15.29
N ARG A 92 1.94 4.39 -16.57
CA ARG A 92 0.89 4.66 -17.57
C ARG A 92 -0.03 3.45 -17.75
N THR A 93 0.52 2.23 -17.73
CA THR A 93 -0.25 0.99 -17.86
C THR A 93 -1.16 0.76 -16.65
N MET A 94 -0.70 1.07 -15.42
CA MET A 94 -1.56 1.00 -14.22
C MET A 94 -2.72 1.98 -14.34
N ILE A 95 -2.48 3.22 -14.73
CA ILE A 95 -3.51 4.24 -14.89
C ILE A 95 -4.52 3.86 -15.99
N ALA A 96 -4.05 3.40 -17.14
CA ALA A 96 -4.94 2.93 -18.21
C ALA A 96 -5.85 1.79 -17.71
N GLU A 97 -5.30 0.85 -16.96
CA GLU A 97 -6.07 -0.24 -16.39
C GLU A 97 -7.04 0.22 -15.29
N ALA A 98 -6.64 1.18 -14.45
CA ALA A 98 -7.53 1.79 -13.46
C ALA A 98 -8.74 2.47 -14.14
N GLN A 99 -8.51 3.22 -15.20
CA GLN A 99 -9.55 3.85 -16.02
C GLN A 99 -10.47 2.79 -16.64
N ARG A 100 -9.91 1.76 -17.30
CA ARG A 100 -10.67 0.68 -17.93
C ARG A 100 -11.58 -0.03 -16.93
N ARG A 101 -11.06 -0.36 -15.72
CA ARG A 101 -11.82 -1.04 -14.65
C ARG A 101 -12.88 -0.15 -14.00
N THR A 102 -12.77 1.15 -14.16
CA THR A 102 -13.68 2.14 -13.58
C THR A 102 -14.80 2.50 -14.52
N ASN A 103 -14.55 2.45 -15.86
CA ASN A 103 -15.55 2.69 -16.87
C ASN A 103 -16.72 1.71 -16.74
N GLY A 104 -17.95 2.26 -16.64
CA GLY A 104 -19.17 1.48 -16.46
C GLY A 104 -19.35 0.83 -15.07
N ALA A 105 -18.41 1.06 -14.13
CA ALA A 105 -18.57 0.57 -12.77
C ALA A 105 -19.69 1.35 -12.04
N PRO A 106 -20.52 0.69 -11.22
CA PRO A 106 -21.57 1.35 -10.43
C PRO A 106 -20.92 2.13 -9.27
N LEU A 107 -20.56 3.39 -9.53
CA LEU A 107 -19.99 4.29 -8.53
C LEU A 107 -21.06 5.30 -8.08
N ARG A 108 -21.03 5.64 -6.77
CA ARG A 108 -21.83 6.75 -6.22
C ARG A 108 -21.08 8.08 -6.21
N GLY A 109 -19.75 8.02 -6.27
CA GLY A 109 -18.83 9.13 -6.43
C GLY A 109 -18.10 9.03 -7.76
N GLN A 110 -16.90 9.60 -7.81
CA GLN A 110 -16.12 9.65 -9.07
C GLN A 110 -14.65 9.28 -8.83
N CYS A 111 -13.97 8.80 -9.88
CA CYS A 111 -12.53 8.59 -9.90
C CYS A 111 -11.92 9.38 -11.07
N ARG A 112 -10.87 10.13 -10.77
CA ARG A 112 -9.96 10.71 -11.75
C ARG A 112 -8.60 10.05 -11.55
N PHE A 113 -7.96 9.59 -12.64
CA PHE A 113 -6.66 8.95 -12.59
C PHE A 113 -5.63 9.73 -13.40
N LEU A 114 -4.44 9.93 -12.81
CA LEU A 114 -3.37 10.72 -13.39
C LEU A 114 -2.06 9.92 -13.35
N VAL A 115 -1.32 9.94 -14.46
CA VAL A 115 0.08 9.48 -14.47
C VAL A 115 0.91 10.56 -13.82
N GLN A 116 1.36 10.33 -12.58
CA GLN A 116 2.03 11.35 -11.79
C GLN A 116 3.03 10.70 -10.84
N ASP A 117 4.23 11.23 -10.82
CA ASP A 117 5.22 10.91 -9.78
C ASP A 117 4.88 11.70 -8.50
N LEU A 118 4.86 11.02 -7.37
CA LEU A 118 4.69 11.66 -6.07
C LEU A 118 5.80 12.68 -5.79
N ALA A 119 7.02 12.41 -6.23
CA ALA A 119 8.15 13.33 -6.07
C ALA A 119 7.96 14.65 -6.84
N ALA A 120 7.23 14.61 -7.95
CA ALA A 120 6.92 15.76 -8.80
C ALA A 120 5.50 16.30 -8.59
N LEU A 121 4.79 15.86 -7.53
CA LEU A 121 3.46 16.35 -7.21
C LEU A 121 3.57 17.80 -6.71
N GLU A 122 3.03 18.74 -7.48
CA GLU A 122 3.02 20.15 -7.13
C GLU A 122 1.97 20.44 -6.06
N ALA A 123 2.20 21.48 -5.24
CA ALA A 123 1.22 21.94 -4.27
C ALA A 123 -0.09 22.36 -4.99
N GLY A 124 -1.23 21.96 -4.44
CA GLY A 124 -2.52 22.19 -5.09
C GLY A 124 -3.68 21.80 -4.20
N ASP A 125 -4.60 21.03 -4.74
CA ASP A 125 -5.82 20.60 -4.05
C ASP A 125 -5.56 19.97 -2.69
N LYS A 126 -6.43 20.26 -1.74
CA LYS A 126 -6.46 19.65 -0.42
C LYS A 126 -7.47 18.51 -0.40
N TYR A 127 -7.14 17.45 0.32
CA TYR A 127 -7.93 16.24 0.43
C TYR A 127 -8.29 15.94 1.89
N ASP A 128 -9.51 15.51 2.08
CA ASP A 128 -10.03 15.11 3.40
C ASP A 128 -9.42 13.77 3.85
N LEU A 129 -8.99 12.95 2.86
CA LEU A 129 -8.28 11.70 3.07
C LEU A 129 -7.13 11.56 2.06
N VAL A 130 -5.93 11.33 2.55
CA VAL A 130 -4.77 10.89 1.75
C VAL A 130 -4.52 9.42 2.06
N LEU A 131 -4.61 8.57 1.05
CA LEU A 131 -4.41 7.12 1.17
C LEU A 131 -3.14 6.69 0.44
N SER A 132 -2.36 5.81 1.04
CA SER A 132 -1.25 5.11 0.38
C SER A 132 -1.17 3.67 0.90
N VAL A 133 -1.13 2.71 0.00
CA VAL A 133 -1.11 1.28 0.36
C VAL A 133 0.06 0.59 -0.31
N THR A 134 1.07 0.24 0.48
CA THR A 134 2.30 -0.45 0.06
C THR A 134 3.09 0.32 -1.02
N VAL A 135 3.27 1.62 -0.83
CA VAL A 135 4.00 2.49 -1.75
C VAL A 135 5.31 2.99 -1.15
N LEU A 136 5.28 3.50 0.09
CA LEU A 136 6.44 4.13 0.73
C LEU A 136 7.58 3.14 1.00
N GLN A 137 7.26 1.86 1.18
CA GLN A 137 8.23 0.77 1.30
C GLN A 137 9.10 0.60 0.04
N HIS A 138 8.68 1.13 -1.10
CA HIS A 138 9.41 1.09 -2.35
C HIS A 138 10.30 2.32 -2.57
N ILE A 139 10.20 3.35 -1.75
CA ILE A 139 11.11 4.50 -1.76
C ILE A 139 12.29 4.16 -0.86
N LEU A 140 13.41 3.74 -1.43
CA LEU A 140 14.54 3.17 -0.68
C LEU A 140 15.37 4.23 0.02
N ASP A 141 15.56 5.38 -0.62
CA ASP A 141 16.31 6.51 -0.09
C ASP A 141 15.53 7.22 1.03
N ALA A 142 16.20 7.59 2.11
CA ALA A 142 15.56 8.17 3.29
C ALA A 142 15.09 9.60 3.06
N GLU A 143 15.87 10.40 2.31
CA GLU A 143 15.52 11.79 2.03
C GLU A 143 14.39 11.87 0.98
N ALA A 144 14.42 11.00 -0.03
CA ALA A 144 13.34 10.86 -0.99
C ALA A 144 12.03 10.44 -0.29
N LEU A 145 12.09 9.53 0.69
CA LEU A 145 10.93 9.13 1.49
C LEU A 145 10.38 10.29 2.33
N ARG A 146 11.27 11.07 2.97
CA ARG A 146 10.89 12.27 3.71
C ARG A 146 10.20 13.28 2.80
N ALA A 147 10.81 13.59 1.65
CA ALA A 147 10.26 14.50 0.66
C ALA A 147 8.88 14.04 0.15
N ALA A 148 8.73 12.74 -0.16
CA ALA A 148 7.47 12.15 -0.58
C ALA A 148 6.38 12.32 0.50
N LEU A 149 6.71 12.04 1.76
CA LEU A 149 5.77 12.22 2.86
C LEU A 149 5.39 13.69 3.07
N GLN A 150 6.34 14.62 2.97
CA GLN A 150 6.08 16.07 3.04
C GLN A 150 5.13 16.53 1.92
N ARG A 151 5.29 16.00 0.70
CA ARG A 151 4.36 16.25 -0.41
C ARG A 151 2.94 15.77 -0.06
N MET A 152 2.81 14.56 0.50
CA MET A 152 1.50 14.06 0.93
C MET A 152 0.89 14.93 2.02
N VAL A 153 1.68 15.42 2.98
CA VAL A 153 1.24 16.37 4.03
C VAL A 153 0.75 17.69 3.43
N GLN A 154 1.43 18.19 2.39
CA GLN A 154 0.99 19.42 1.69
C GLN A 154 -0.38 19.28 1.02
N HIS A 155 -0.81 18.05 0.71
CA HIS A 155 -2.13 17.77 0.14
C HIS A 155 -3.17 17.37 1.18
N LEU A 156 -2.79 17.18 2.44
CA LEU A 156 -3.71 16.85 3.51
C LEU A 156 -4.47 18.12 3.98
N ASP A 157 -5.78 18.03 4.05
CA ASP A 157 -6.60 19.08 4.65
C ASP A 157 -6.30 19.19 6.16
N ARG A 158 -6.53 20.37 6.74
CA ARG A 158 -6.24 20.62 8.16
C ARG A 158 -6.89 19.62 9.10
N ASP A 159 -8.14 19.27 8.84
CA ASP A 159 -8.91 18.31 9.62
C ASP A 159 -8.91 16.92 9.00
N GLY A 160 -8.14 16.74 7.94
CA GLY A 160 -8.04 15.50 7.17
C GLY A 160 -7.35 14.37 7.93
N ALA A 161 -7.41 13.20 7.32
CA ALA A 161 -6.69 12.01 7.76
C ALA A 161 -5.78 11.49 6.66
N MET A 162 -4.58 11.05 7.04
CA MET A 162 -3.71 10.27 6.17
C MET A 162 -3.69 8.84 6.64
N VAL A 163 -3.96 7.89 5.74
CA VAL A 163 -3.98 6.45 6.03
C VAL A 163 -2.92 5.78 5.19
N LEU A 164 -1.93 5.21 5.86
CA LEU A 164 -0.79 4.53 5.23
C LEU A 164 -0.79 3.06 5.63
N LEU A 165 -0.64 2.14 4.68
CA LEU A 165 -0.40 0.72 4.94
C LEU A 165 0.98 0.37 4.37
N GLU A 166 1.93 0.02 5.24
CA GLU A 166 3.32 -0.22 4.84
C GLU A 166 3.91 -1.45 5.57
N ALA A 167 4.96 -2.03 5.00
CA ALA A 167 5.79 -3.01 5.70
C ALA A 167 6.54 -2.29 6.83
N ALA A 168 6.05 -2.50 8.05
CA ALA A 168 6.51 -1.82 9.26
C ALA A 168 6.59 -2.79 10.44
N PRO A 169 7.38 -3.87 10.35
CA PRO A 169 7.56 -4.80 11.45
C PRO A 169 8.18 -4.10 12.65
N GLN A 170 8.01 -4.68 13.83
CA GLN A 170 8.63 -4.16 15.05
C GLN A 170 10.16 -4.19 14.96
N HIS A 171 10.70 -5.29 14.42
CA HIS A 171 12.12 -5.49 14.16
C HIS A 171 12.28 -5.93 12.70
N PRO A 172 12.79 -5.07 11.82
CA PRO A 172 12.99 -5.43 10.43
C PRO A 172 14.09 -6.48 10.31
N VAL A 173 13.90 -7.41 9.41
CA VAL A 173 14.90 -8.42 9.06
C VAL A 173 15.49 -8.00 7.71
N GLY A 174 16.75 -7.58 7.69
CA GLY A 174 17.42 -7.03 6.49
C GLY A 174 17.46 -7.97 5.29
N THR A 175 17.25 -9.28 5.52
CA THR A 175 17.15 -10.29 4.44
C THR A 175 15.93 -10.13 3.53
N CYS A 176 14.97 -9.28 3.91
CA CYS A 176 13.78 -9.00 3.10
C CYS A 176 13.94 -7.80 2.17
N ASP A 177 15.01 -7.01 2.34
CA ASP A 177 15.27 -5.85 1.49
C ASP A 177 15.74 -6.29 0.10
N SER A 178 15.35 -5.52 -0.92
CA SER A 178 15.74 -5.73 -2.31
C SER A 178 16.01 -4.39 -3.00
N ALA A 179 16.38 -4.42 -4.29
CA ALA A 179 16.58 -3.21 -5.08
C ALA A 179 15.32 -2.34 -5.26
N ILE A 180 14.15 -2.87 -4.89
CA ILE A 180 12.85 -2.20 -5.07
C ILE A 180 12.00 -2.18 -3.79
N PHE A 181 12.49 -2.72 -2.69
CA PHE A 181 11.72 -2.87 -1.46
C PHE A 181 12.61 -2.72 -0.24
N ARG A 182 12.14 -2.02 0.77
CA ARG A 182 12.76 -1.92 2.09
C ARG A 182 11.71 -1.97 3.19
N ALA A 183 11.81 -2.99 4.06
CA ALA A 183 11.06 -3.01 5.29
C ALA A 183 11.73 -2.08 6.31
N ARG A 184 10.99 -1.14 6.86
CA ARG A 184 11.49 -0.24 7.91
C ARG A 184 10.87 -0.57 9.25
N ALA A 185 11.65 -0.48 10.33
CA ALA A 185 11.12 -0.61 11.68
C ALA A 185 9.96 0.37 11.88
N ARG A 186 8.93 -0.07 12.59
CA ARG A 186 7.80 0.80 12.95
C ARG A 186 8.26 2.08 13.63
N SER A 187 9.24 2.00 14.53
CA SER A 187 9.84 3.16 15.20
C SER A 187 10.43 4.18 14.23
N SER A 188 10.99 3.74 13.11
CA SER A 188 11.53 4.63 12.07
C SER A 188 10.42 5.40 11.36
N TYR A 189 9.29 4.75 11.07
CA TYR A 189 8.12 5.43 10.53
C TYR A 189 7.54 6.44 11.53
N LEU A 190 7.40 6.07 12.81
CA LEU A 190 6.86 6.97 13.84
C LEU A 190 7.71 8.24 14.00
N ARG A 191 9.04 8.09 13.97
CA ARG A 191 9.96 9.23 13.99
C ARG A 191 9.77 10.13 12.76
N LEU A 192 9.76 9.52 11.57
CA LEU A 192 9.58 10.24 10.31
C LEU A 192 8.25 11.01 10.27
N PHE A 193 7.15 10.43 10.76
CA PHE A 193 5.86 11.10 10.85
C PHE A 193 5.92 12.34 11.73
N SER A 194 6.54 12.21 12.92
CA SER A 194 6.73 13.33 13.84
C SER A 194 7.57 14.44 13.20
N GLU A 195 8.66 14.11 12.52
CA GLU A 195 9.53 15.06 11.82
C GLU A 195 8.82 15.77 10.66
N CYS A 196 7.79 15.16 10.09
CA CYS A 196 6.94 15.76 9.05
C CYS A 196 5.71 16.48 9.61
N GLY A 197 5.61 16.70 10.94
CA GLY A 197 4.50 17.41 11.56
C GLY A 197 3.19 16.60 11.61
N LEU A 198 3.29 15.27 11.58
CA LEU A 198 2.14 14.38 11.70
C LEU A 198 2.05 13.76 13.08
N GLU A 199 0.82 13.64 13.57
CA GLU A 199 0.45 12.94 14.81
C GLU A 199 -0.18 11.58 14.46
N VAL A 200 0.24 10.53 15.15
CA VAL A 200 -0.34 9.19 15.01
C VAL A 200 -1.61 9.11 15.83
N ARG A 201 -2.76 8.96 15.17
CA ARG A 201 -4.08 8.80 15.79
C ARG A 201 -4.41 7.35 16.10
N ALA A 202 -3.92 6.41 15.25
CA ALA A 202 -4.10 4.97 15.47
C ALA A 202 -3.08 4.15 14.69
N ILE A 203 -2.83 2.93 15.15
CA ILE A 203 -2.08 1.90 14.44
C ILE A 203 -2.90 0.60 14.45
N THR A 204 -2.92 -0.09 13.31
CA THR A 204 -3.63 -1.37 13.14
C THR A 204 -2.71 -2.39 12.49
N GLY A 205 -2.69 -3.61 12.99
CA GLY A 205 -1.98 -4.72 12.37
C GLY A 205 -2.71 -5.25 11.13
N VAL A 206 -2.02 -6.05 10.34
CA VAL A 206 -2.57 -6.61 9.08
C VAL A 206 -2.41 -8.12 9.02
N ASP A 207 -1.20 -8.64 9.21
CA ASP A 207 -0.82 -10.01 8.91
C ASP A 207 0.16 -10.56 9.97
N PRO A 208 -0.34 -10.85 11.18
CA PRO A 208 0.50 -11.26 12.32
C PRO A 208 1.00 -12.70 12.24
N ALA A 209 0.42 -13.56 11.39
CA ALA A 209 0.81 -14.96 11.35
C ALA A 209 2.25 -15.14 10.86
N PRO A 210 3.13 -15.77 11.65
CA PRO A 210 4.56 -15.86 11.36
C PRO A 210 4.89 -16.83 10.23
N PHE A 211 3.95 -17.70 9.85
CA PHE A 211 4.21 -18.82 8.92
C PHE A 211 4.69 -18.35 7.55
N ARG A 212 4.08 -17.26 7.02
CA ARG A 212 4.48 -16.71 5.71
C ARG A 212 5.88 -16.12 5.76
N THR A 213 6.18 -15.31 6.77
CA THR A 213 7.50 -14.68 6.97
C THR A 213 8.60 -15.73 7.17
N TRP A 214 8.26 -16.83 7.86
CA TRP A 214 9.18 -17.95 8.03
C TRP A 214 9.41 -18.74 6.73
N LEU A 215 8.36 -19.02 5.96
CA LEU A 215 8.45 -19.87 4.77
C LEU A 215 9.04 -19.14 3.56
N LEU A 216 8.68 -17.88 3.32
CA LEU A 216 9.02 -17.15 2.10
C LEU A 216 10.51 -17.19 1.73
N PRO A 217 11.47 -17.03 2.66
CA PRO A 217 12.91 -17.13 2.36
C PRO A 217 13.34 -18.53 1.88
N HIS A 218 12.61 -19.57 2.28
CA HIS A 218 12.92 -20.97 1.94
C HIS A 218 12.22 -21.49 0.69
N LEU A 219 11.19 -20.78 0.20
CA LEU A 219 10.43 -21.20 -0.98
C LEU A 219 11.31 -21.48 -2.22
N PRO A 220 12.32 -20.67 -2.55
CA PRO A 220 13.15 -20.91 -3.73
C PRO A 220 13.91 -22.25 -3.67
N GLN A 221 14.14 -22.79 -2.49
CA GLN A 221 14.87 -24.05 -2.26
C GLN A 221 14.00 -25.28 -2.52
N LEU A 222 12.67 -25.13 -2.59
CA LEU A 222 11.74 -26.22 -2.80
C LEU A 222 11.53 -26.49 -4.30
N PRO A 223 11.34 -27.77 -4.72
CA PRO A 223 10.85 -28.10 -6.06
C PRO A 223 9.51 -27.44 -6.36
N SER A 224 9.24 -27.12 -7.63
CA SER A 224 8.05 -26.34 -8.04
C SER A 224 6.72 -26.86 -7.48
N PRO A 225 6.38 -28.16 -7.53
CA PRO A 225 5.12 -28.63 -6.97
C PRO A 225 5.06 -28.49 -5.45
N ALA A 226 6.16 -28.81 -4.75
CA ALA A 226 6.26 -28.67 -3.30
C ALA A 226 6.18 -27.19 -2.86
N ARG A 227 6.75 -26.27 -3.65
CA ARG A 227 6.67 -24.83 -3.43
C ARG A 227 5.23 -24.33 -3.40
N LEU A 228 4.43 -24.71 -4.39
CA LEU A 228 3.03 -24.31 -4.48
C LEU A 228 2.20 -24.90 -3.33
N ALA A 229 2.41 -26.18 -3.01
CA ALA A 229 1.72 -26.87 -1.91
C ALA A 229 2.09 -26.23 -0.54
N ALA A 230 3.37 -25.97 -0.30
CA ALA A 230 3.84 -25.31 0.92
C ALA A 230 3.25 -23.91 1.09
N LEU A 231 3.23 -23.12 0.00
CA LEU A 231 2.63 -21.78 0.01
C LEU A 231 1.13 -21.83 0.28
N ALA A 232 0.41 -22.79 -0.30
CA ALA A 232 -1.03 -22.99 -0.07
C ALA A 232 -1.30 -23.38 1.38
N ALA A 233 -0.56 -24.33 1.92
CA ALA A 233 -0.68 -24.78 3.31
C ALA A 233 -0.44 -23.64 4.30
N VAL A 234 0.66 -22.91 4.14
CA VAL A 234 1.00 -21.78 5.01
C VAL A 234 -0.04 -20.64 4.91
N THR A 235 -0.55 -20.39 3.71
CA THR A 235 -1.60 -19.38 3.51
C THR A 235 -2.88 -19.80 4.25
N ALA A 236 -3.29 -21.06 4.11
CA ALA A 236 -4.47 -21.59 4.80
C ALA A 236 -4.30 -21.56 6.34
N LEU A 237 -3.13 -21.95 6.85
CA LEU A 237 -2.82 -21.90 8.29
C LEU A 237 -2.77 -20.48 8.86
N SER A 238 -2.45 -19.47 8.03
CA SER A 238 -2.42 -18.08 8.47
C SER A 238 -3.82 -17.47 8.62
N LEU A 239 -4.80 -17.87 7.81
CA LEU A 239 -6.13 -17.27 7.79
C LEU A 239 -6.86 -17.26 9.14
N PRO A 240 -6.87 -18.36 9.95
CA PRO A 240 -7.52 -18.38 11.27
C PRO A 240 -6.90 -17.39 12.27
N ILE A 241 -5.71 -16.89 12.02
CA ILE A 241 -5.04 -15.88 12.85
C ILE A 241 -5.22 -14.50 12.24
N ASP A 242 -4.86 -14.34 10.95
CA ASP A 242 -4.84 -13.05 10.29
C ASP A 242 -6.23 -12.41 10.18
N VAL A 243 -7.26 -13.21 9.87
CA VAL A 243 -8.62 -12.70 9.67
C VAL A 243 -9.24 -12.16 10.96
N PRO A 244 -9.34 -12.91 12.06
CA PRO A 244 -9.95 -12.40 13.29
C PRO A 244 -9.05 -11.47 14.10
N PHE A 245 -7.75 -11.73 14.13
CA PHE A 245 -6.82 -11.08 15.06
C PHE A 245 -5.84 -10.10 14.39
N GLY A 246 -5.72 -10.10 13.06
CA GLY A 246 -4.76 -9.28 12.33
C GLY A 246 -4.74 -7.81 12.77
N ARG A 247 -5.94 -7.24 12.95
CA ARG A 247 -6.10 -5.84 13.37
C ARG A 247 -5.60 -5.54 14.79
N LEU A 248 -5.61 -6.52 15.67
CA LEU A 248 -5.31 -6.38 17.10
C LEU A 248 -3.83 -6.65 17.38
N MET A 249 -3.20 -7.54 16.61
CA MET A 249 -1.84 -8.00 16.84
C MET A 249 -0.80 -7.12 16.13
N VAL A 250 -0.82 -5.83 16.42
CA VAL A 250 0.06 -4.85 15.77
C VAL A 250 1.53 -5.23 15.88
N GLU A 251 2.00 -5.62 17.06
CA GLU A 251 3.42 -5.92 17.31
C GLU A 251 3.95 -7.13 16.55
N ARG A 252 3.06 -8.08 16.22
CA ARG A 252 3.41 -9.28 15.47
C ARG A 252 3.20 -9.13 13.96
N SER A 253 2.49 -8.10 13.52
CA SER A 253 2.20 -7.88 12.10
C SER A 253 3.44 -7.41 11.35
N TRP A 254 3.65 -7.97 10.17
CA TRP A 254 4.65 -7.51 9.22
C TRP A 254 4.26 -6.16 8.59
N HIS A 255 3.00 -6.01 8.24
CA HIS A 255 2.45 -4.73 7.78
C HIS A 255 1.65 -4.06 8.89
N ALA A 256 1.70 -2.72 8.90
CA ALA A 256 0.87 -1.91 9.77
C ALA A 256 0.12 -0.84 8.98
N VAL A 257 -1.10 -0.54 9.41
CA VAL A 257 -1.85 0.64 8.99
C VAL A 257 -1.61 1.74 10.01
N PHE A 258 -1.15 2.89 9.54
CA PHE A 258 -1.01 4.12 10.31
C PHE A 258 -2.13 5.09 9.93
N VAL A 259 -2.82 5.64 10.93
CA VAL A 259 -3.79 6.71 10.76
C VAL A 259 -3.22 7.95 11.38
N LEU A 260 -3.01 8.97 10.57
CA LEU A 260 -2.27 10.17 10.90
C LEU A 260 -3.14 11.42 10.69
N GLY A 261 -2.80 12.49 11.36
CA GLY A 261 -3.33 13.82 11.12
C GLY A 261 -2.28 14.86 11.38
N HIS A 262 -2.57 16.12 11.07
CA HIS A 262 -1.67 17.20 11.45
C HIS A 262 -1.48 17.24 12.97
N SER A 263 -0.25 17.48 13.42
CA SER A 263 0.05 17.71 14.83
C SER A 263 -0.60 19.00 15.30
N ARG A 264 -1.29 18.95 16.44
CA ARG A 264 -1.94 20.13 17.03
C ARG A 264 -0.96 21.23 17.45
N ASN A 265 0.31 20.87 17.68
CA ASN A 265 1.34 21.80 18.12
C ASN A 265 2.10 22.48 16.97
N ALA A 266 1.84 22.16 15.71
CA ALA A 266 2.55 22.73 14.55
C ALA A 266 2.17 24.21 14.25
N HIS A 267 1.26 24.82 15.01
CA HIS A 267 0.75 26.18 14.76
C HIS A 267 0.95 27.16 15.95
N ALA A 268 1.88 26.83 16.88
CA ALA A 268 2.20 27.73 18.00
C ALA A 268 3.49 28.56 17.77
N HIS A 269 3.90 28.75 16.50
CA HIS A 269 5.02 29.65 16.17
C HIS A 269 4.69 30.53 14.98
#